data_1cd5637fbc63af3d966bd8c8d2dea7ea
#
_entry.id   1cd5637fbc63af3d966bd8c8d2dea7ea
#
_cell.length_a   1.000
_cell.length_b   1.000
_cell.length_c   1.000
_cell.angle_alpha   90.00
_cell.angle_beta   90.00
_cell.angle_gamma   90.00
#
_symmetry.space_group_name_H-M   'P 1'
#
loop_
_entity.id
_entity.type
_entity.pdbx_description
1 polymer ?
#
loop_
_entity_poly.entity_id
_entity_poly.type
_entity_poly.pdbx_seq_one_letter_code
_entity_poly.pdbx_strand_id
1 'polypeptide(L)'
;MRLDADWMSRADDRILEYLLECGPDTPKEMAEDGRVRFSRQHINARCKKLVSYQLLVHLGNGVYDITEKGNQYLGGELDPR
;
A
#
# COMPACT_ATOMS: atom_id res chain seq x y z
N MET A 1 12.82 11.48 2.79
CA MET A 1 11.47 12.05 2.80
C MET A 1 10.71 11.55 1.57
N ARG A 2 9.48 11.14 1.75
CA ARG A 2 8.66 10.69 0.64
C ARG A 2 8.19 11.86 -0.19
N LEU A 3 8.03 11.59 -1.48
CA LEU A 3 7.45 12.56 -2.41
C LEU A 3 5.98 12.20 -2.62
N ASP A 4 5.11 13.17 -2.42
CA ASP A 4 3.68 12.97 -2.64
C ASP A 4 3.37 13.16 -4.11
N ALA A 5 2.58 12.25 -4.66
CA ALA A 5 2.03 12.38 -6.00
C ALA A 5 0.55 12.75 -5.89
N ASP A 6 0.03 13.41 -6.91
CA ASP A 6 -1.36 13.88 -6.88
C ASP A 6 -2.36 12.76 -6.69
N TRP A 7 -2.04 11.54 -7.17
CA TRP A 7 -2.93 10.40 -7.05
C TRP A 7 -2.78 9.66 -5.72
N MET A 8 -1.75 10.00 -4.93
CA MET A 8 -1.51 9.34 -3.65
C MET A 8 -2.43 9.89 -2.57
N SER A 9 -2.77 9.03 -1.63
CA SER A 9 -3.54 9.42 -0.45
C SER A 9 -2.80 8.96 0.80
N ARG A 10 -3.26 9.46 1.96
CA ARG A 10 -2.68 9.04 3.23
C ARG A 10 -2.84 7.54 3.45
N ALA A 11 -3.95 6.97 2.94
CA ALA A 11 -4.17 5.53 3.04
C ALA A 11 -3.08 4.75 2.30
N ASP A 12 -2.62 5.26 1.17
CA ASP A 12 -1.59 4.57 0.38
C ASP A 12 -0.30 4.44 1.17
N ASP A 13 0.14 5.50 1.83
CA ASP A 13 1.33 5.45 2.67
C ASP A 13 1.18 4.42 3.79
N ARG A 14 0.03 4.41 4.45
CA ARG A 14 -0.22 3.49 5.55
C ARG A 14 -0.23 2.03 5.09
N ILE A 15 -0.82 1.78 3.93
CA ILE A 15 -0.85 0.43 3.35
C ILE A 15 0.57 -0.05 3.04
N LEU A 16 1.35 0.79 2.39
CA LEU A 16 2.72 0.44 2.04
C LEU A 16 3.56 0.16 3.29
N GLU A 17 3.45 1.01 4.30
CA GLU A 17 4.19 0.81 5.55
C GLU A 17 3.76 -0.48 6.26
N TYR A 18 2.46 -0.75 6.29
CA TYR A 18 1.95 -1.97 6.92
C TYR A 18 2.53 -3.22 6.26
N LEU A 19 2.48 -3.26 4.94
CA LEU A 19 2.96 -4.44 4.21
C LEU A 19 4.47 -4.59 4.31
N LEU A 20 5.20 -3.49 4.39
CA LEU A 20 6.64 -3.55 4.59
C LEU A 20 6.99 -4.16 5.95
N GLU A 21 6.26 -3.79 6.99
CA GLU A 21 6.54 -4.23 8.35
C GLU A 21 5.98 -5.61 8.66
N CYS A 22 4.77 -5.90 8.17
CA CYS A 22 4.02 -7.10 8.54
C CYS A 22 4.06 -8.21 7.49
N GLY A 23 4.44 -7.86 6.26
CA GLY A 23 4.43 -8.81 5.16
C GLY A 23 3.08 -8.89 4.45
N PRO A 24 2.93 -9.83 3.50
CA PRO A 24 1.70 -9.93 2.71
C PRO A 24 0.45 -10.07 3.57
N ASP A 25 -0.61 -9.37 3.18
CA ASP A 25 -1.85 -9.42 3.95
C ASP A 25 -3.02 -8.98 3.08
N THR A 26 -4.23 -9.04 3.66
CA THR A 26 -5.48 -8.68 2.97
C THR A 26 -6.00 -7.34 3.47
N PRO A 27 -6.84 -6.65 2.67
CA PRO A 27 -7.48 -5.43 3.13
C PRO A 27 -8.29 -5.62 4.42
N LYS A 28 -8.92 -6.79 4.58
CA LYS A 28 -9.68 -7.10 5.79
C LYS A 28 -8.78 -7.08 7.01
N GLU A 29 -7.65 -7.75 6.93
CA GLU A 29 -6.70 -7.82 8.04
C GLU A 29 -6.10 -6.45 8.35
N MET A 30 -5.78 -5.69 7.31
CA MET A 30 -5.25 -4.34 7.49
C MET A 30 -6.26 -3.44 8.19
N ALA A 31 -7.55 -3.56 7.82
CA ALA A 31 -8.59 -2.77 8.46
C ALA A 31 -8.79 -3.15 9.92
N GLU A 32 -8.65 -4.44 10.24
CA GLU A 32 -8.84 -4.94 11.60
C GLU A 32 -7.65 -4.65 12.51
N ASP A 33 -6.47 -4.52 11.94
CA ASP A 33 -5.25 -4.29 12.72
C ASP A 33 -5.25 -2.93 13.42
N GLY A 34 -5.83 -1.92 12.79
CA GLY A 34 -5.91 -0.58 13.36
C GLY A 34 -4.78 0.36 12.99
N ARG A 35 -3.71 -0.12 12.39
CA ARG A 35 -2.62 0.74 11.92
C ARG A 35 -3.05 1.53 10.70
N VAL A 36 -3.80 0.88 9.83
CA VAL A 36 -4.38 1.52 8.65
C VAL A 36 -5.80 1.93 9.05
N ARG A 37 -5.99 3.20 9.33
CA ARG A 37 -7.25 3.70 9.90
C ARG A 37 -8.27 4.05 8.83
N PHE A 38 -8.54 3.08 7.96
CA PHE A 38 -9.48 3.25 6.86
C PHE A 38 -10.36 2.01 6.76
N SER A 39 -11.50 2.15 6.11
CA SER A 39 -12.41 1.03 5.95
C SER A 39 -11.80 -0.02 5.01
N ARG A 40 -12.24 -1.26 5.17
CA ARG A 40 -11.82 -2.35 4.29
C ARG A 40 -12.06 -2.02 2.82
N GLN A 41 -13.22 -1.42 2.51
CA GLN A 41 -13.55 -1.05 1.14
C GLN A 41 -12.59 -0.02 0.59
N HIS A 42 -12.25 0.97 1.39
CA HIS A 42 -11.31 2.01 0.98
C HIS A 42 -9.91 1.42 0.76
N ILE A 43 -9.46 0.59 1.69
CA ILE A 43 -8.14 -0.06 1.59
C ILE A 43 -8.09 -0.92 0.33
N ASN A 44 -9.14 -1.69 0.06
CA ASN A 44 -9.19 -2.54 -1.13
C ASN A 44 -9.08 -1.73 -2.42
N ALA A 45 -9.82 -0.62 -2.50
CA ALA A 45 -9.77 0.26 -3.66
C ALA A 45 -8.37 0.84 -3.87
N ARG A 46 -7.72 1.26 -2.78
CA ARG A 46 -6.37 1.83 -2.89
C ARG A 46 -5.34 0.76 -3.24
N CYS A 47 -5.49 -0.46 -2.70
CA CYS A 47 -4.60 -1.57 -3.07
C CYS A 47 -4.64 -1.83 -4.58
N LYS A 48 -5.82 -1.84 -5.17
CA LYS A 48 -5.95 -2.03 -6.62
C LYS A 48 -5.26 -0.91 -7.39
N LYS A 49 -5.39 0.33 -6.92
CA LYS A 49 -4.72 1.46 -7.54
C LYS A 49 -3.21 1.34 -7.43
N LEU A 50 -2.72 0.94 -6.26
CA LEU A 50 -1.29 0.78 -6.04
C LEU A 50 -0.71 -0.34 -6.91
N VAL A 51 -1.47 -1.40 -7.15
CA VAL A 51 -1.05 -2.46 -8.08
C VAL A 51 -0.88 -1.88 -9.49
N SER A 52 -1.80 -1.02 -9.93
CA SER A 52 -1.70 -0.43 -11.25
C SER A 52 -0.46 0.45 -11.42
N TYR A 53 0.07 0.99 -10.33
CA TYR A 53 1.32 1.75 -10.34
C TYR A 53 2.54 0.90 -9.99
N GLN A 54 2.33 -0.41 -9.81
CA GLN A 54 3.40 -1.38 -9.54
C GLN A 54 4.07 -1.17 -8.17
N LEU A 55 3.39 -0.51 -7.25
CA LEU A 55 3.85 -0.35 -5.87
C LEU A 55 3.43 -1.53 -5.00
N LEU A 56 2.38 -2.22 -5.40
CA LEU A 56 1.94 -3.48 -4.78
C LEU A 56 1.83 -4.56 -5.84
N VAL A 57 1.84 -5.81 -5.39
CA VAL A 57 1.55 -6.97 -6.22
C VAL A 57 0.40 -7.75 -5.56
N HIS A 58 -0.51 -8.26 -6.38
CA HIS A 58 -1.62 -9.08 -5.92
C HIS A 58 -1.22 -10.55 -6.02
N LEU A 59 -1.12 -11.20 -4.88
CA LEU A 59 -0.66 -12.59 -4.80
C LEU A 59 -1.78 -13.62 -4.98
N GLY A 60 -3.02 -13.16 -5.10
CA GLY A 60 -4.18 -14.03 -5.19
C GLY A 60 -4.98 -14.04 -3.89
N ASN A 61 -6.26 -14.45 -3.94
CA ASN A 61 -7.13 -14.55 -2.77
C ASN A 61 -7.22 -13.25 -1.95
N GLY A 62 -7.08 -12.11 -2.62
CA GLY A 62 -7.15 -10.82 -1.94
C GLY A 62 -5.92 -10.45 -1.15
N VAL A 63 -4.83 -11.20 -1.27
CA VAL A 63 -3.58 -10.92 -0.57
C VAL A 63 -2.71 -9.99 -1.42
N TYR A 64 -2.21 -8.94 -0.80
CA TYR A 64 -1.31 -7.99 -1.44
C TYR A 64 0.02 -7.93 -0.70
N ASP A 65 1.07 -7.59 -1.43
CA ASP A 65 2.39 -7.39 -0.84
C ASP A 65 3.03 -6.16 -1.49
N ILE A 66 3.98 -5.57 -0.77
CA ILE A 66 4.73 -4.44 -1.29
C ILE A 66 5.78 -4.94 -2.28
N THR A 67 6.00 -4.16 -3.35
CA THR A 67 7.04 -4.46 -4.32
C THR A 67 8.32 -3.73 -3.93
N GLU A 68 9.42 -4.06 -4.60
CA GLU A 68 10.66 -3.31 -4.40
C GLU A 68 10.47 -1.83 -4.74
N LYS A 69 9.69 -1.54 -5.77
CA LYS A 69 9.37 -0.16 -6.14
C LYS A 69 8.63 0.55 -5.01
N GLY A 70 7.66 -0.14 -4.37
CA GLY A 70 6.95 0.42 -3.23
C GLY A 70 7.88 0.67 -2.05
N ASN A 71 8.79 -0.25 -1.80
CA ASN A 71 9.78 -0.10 -0.74
C ASN A 71 10.68 1.11 -1.00
N GLN A 72 11.14 1.28 -2.23
CA GLN A 72 11.96 2.43 -2.61
C GLN A 72 11.20 3.73 -2.43
N TYR A 73 9.92 3.74 -2.76
CA TYR A 73 9.08 4.92 -2.56
C TYR A 73 9.04 5.32 -1.08
N LEU A 74 8.85 4.36 -0.18
CA LEU A 74 8.83 4.63 1.25
C LEU A 74 10.15 5.18 1.75
N GLY A 75 11.25 4.72 1.17
CA GLY A 75 12.58 5.21 1.52
C GLY A 75 12.92 6.57 0.92
N GLY A 76 12.05 7.13 0.09
CA GLY A 76 12.30 8.41 -0.57
C GLY A 76 13.24 8.32 -1.75
N GLU A 77 13.51 7.10 -2.23
CA GLU A 77 14.46 6.87 -3.32
C GLU A 77 13.79 6.91 -4.69
N LEU A 78 12.47 6.86 -4.72
CA LEU A 78 11.72 6.78 -5.95
C LEU A 78 10.71 7.92 -6.03
N ASP A 79 10.72 8.62 -7.16
CA ASP A 79 9.70 9.61 -7.47
C ASP A 79 8.56 8.88 -8.22
N PRO A 80 7.34 8.83 -7.67
CA PRO A 80 6.26 8.09 -8.29
C PRO A 80 5.61 8.79 -9.48
N ARG A 81 6.01 10.00 -9.78
CA ARG A 81 5.45 10.76 -10.90
C ARG A 81 5.92 10.26 -12.25
#